data_24a41dafe1fdb8a9041be403766b1bc6
#
_entry.id   24a41dafe1fdb8a9041be403766b1bc6
#
_cell.length_a   1.000
_cell.length_b   1.000
_cell.length_c   1.000
_cell.angle_alpha   90.00
_cell.angle_beta   90.00
_cell.angle_gamma   90.00
#
_symmetry.space_group_name_H-M   'P 1'
#
loop_
_entity.id
_entity.type
_entity.pdbx_description
1 polymer ?
#
loop_
_entity_poly.entity_id
_entity_poly.type
_entity_poly.pdbx_seq_one_letter_code
_entity_poly.pdbx_strand_id
1 'polypeptide(L)'
;CVYRGTIPSKTLRESALQVDRMKRSSTALDVHVPANIMVATLMHRVDEVVTAHGDYMMNQLTRNGITLFHGRAQFRSNSLIEMQTVDGMKQTLTADTIVIATGSRPRAPVEIPIDHEHILDSDSILSMIYLPRSLTVLGGGIIALEYASIFAALGVQVTIIDRADRPLQFFDAELVRTFVQSFEEDGGRYYGGGAVRDVRWDGISQVV
;
A
#
# COMPACT_ATOMS: atom_id res chain seq x y z
N CYS A 1 3.59 5.61 -8.00
CA CYS A 1 4.78 5.06 -7.32
C CYS A 1 5.20 5.89 -6.12
N VAL A 2 5.37 7.22 -6.29
CA VAL A 2 5.88 8.09 -5.22
C VAL A 2 4.88 8.25 -4.08
N TYR A 3 3.62 8.56 -4.38
CA TYR A 3 2.64 8.96 -3.36
C TYR A 3 1.83 7.80 -2.76
N ARG A 4 1.52 6.76 -3.54
CA ARG A 4 0.60 5.67 -3.12
C ARG A 4 1.03 4.28 -3.59
N GLY A 5 2.29 4.11 -3.97
CA GLY A 5 2.81 2.83 -4.47
C GLY A 5 4.06 2.39 -3.73
N THR A 6 5.11 2.12 -4.49
CA THR A 6 6.34 1.50 -4.00
C THR A 6 7.06 2.31 -2.93
N ILE A 7 7.12 3.64 -3.05
CA ILE A 7 7.89 4.47 -2.09
C ILE A 7 7.28 4.40 -0.69
N PRO A 8 5.99 4.71 -0.47
CA PRO A 8 5.42 4.64 0.88
C PRO A 8 5.41 3.22 1.45
N SER A 9 5.05 2.18 0.67
CA SER A 9 5.01 0.82 1.18
C SER A 9 6.38 0.29 1.58
N LYS A 10 7.44 0.57 0.81
CA LYS A 10 8.81 0.17 1.17
C LYS A 10 9.35 0.94 2.36
N THR A 11 9.03 2.24 2.48
CA THR A 11 9.41 3.03 3.65
C THR A 11 8.76 2.48 4.92
N LEU A 12 7.46 2.16 4.86
CA LEU A 12 6.75 1.56 5.98
C LEU A 12 7.32 0.18 6.34
N ARG A 13 7.63 -0.62 5.32
CA ARG A 13 8.28 -1.93 5.50
C ARG A 13 9.62 -1.82 6.21
N GLU A 14 10.51 -0.94 5.77
CA GLU A 14 11.81 -0.74 6.42
C GLU A 14 11.66 -0.28 7.87
N SER A 15 10.74 0.62 8.14
CA SER A 15 10.43 1.07 9.50
C SER A 15 9.89 -0.08 10.35
N ALA A 16 8.99 -0.92 9.83
CA ALA A 16 8.45 -2.08 10.52
C ALA A 16 9.55 -3.11 10.85
N LEU A 17 10.46 -3.39 9.91
CA LEU A 17 11.59 -4.29 10.13
C LEU A 17 12.59 -3.75 11.16
N GLN A 18 12.81 -2.44 11.20
CA GLN A 18 13.65 -1.83 12.25
C GLN A 18 13.03 -2.02 13.62
N VAL A 19 11.74 -1.80 13.75
CA VAL A 19 10.99 -2.04 15.00
C VAL A 19 11.06 -3.50 15.43
N ASP A 20 10.83 -4.43 14.50
CA ASP A 20 10.92 -5.86 14.79
C ASP A 20 12.33 -6.26 15.26
N ARG A 21 13.37 -5.81 14.57
CA ARG A 21 14.77 -6.03 14.99
C ARG A 21 15.05 -5.47 16.38
N MET A 22 14.57 -4.25 16.68
CA MET A 22 14.72 -3.65 18.01
C MET A 22 14.03 -4.49 19.08
N LYS A 23 12.81 -4.97 18.85
CA LYS A 23 12.07 -5.84 19.77
C LYS A 23 12.83 -7.15 20.03
N ARG A 24 13.31 -7.82 18.98
CA ARG A 24 14.09 -9.07 19.09
C ARG A 24 15.42 -8.84 19.83
N SER A 25 16.13 -7.76 19.53
CA SER A 25 17.39 -7.42 20.18
C SER A 25 17.20 -6.99 21.64
N SER A 26 16.08 -6.33 21.97
CA SER A 26 15.79 -5.86 23.33
C SER A 26 15.70 -7.01 24.33
N THR A 27 15.12 -8.14 23.92
CA THR A 27 15.03 -9.35 24.73
C THR A 27 16.42 -9.94 25.02
N ALA A 28 17.34 -9.87 24.06
CA ALA A 28 18.72 -10.39 24.21
C ALA A 28 19.63 -9.45 25.03
N LEU A 29 19.34 -8.14 25.02
CA LEU A 29 20.18 -7.11 25.65
C LEU A 29 19.55 -6.52 26.92
N ASP A 30 18.43 -7.03 27.38
CA ASP A 30 17.65 -6.52 28.52
C ASP A 30 17.34 -5.02 28.43
N VAL A 31 17.07 -4.55 27.21
CA VAL A 31 16.69 -3.16 26.91
C VAL A 31 15.18 -3.07 26.73
N HIS A 32 14.55 -2.14 27.43
CA HIS A 32 13.08 -1.95 27.28
C HIS A 32 12.74 -1.17 26.01
N VAL A 33 12.08 -1.83 25.05
CA VAL A 33 11.43 -1.18 23.91
C VAL A 33 9.95 -0.99 24.23
N PRO A 34 9.41 0.24 24.17
CA PRO A 34 7.99 0.47 24.44
C PRO A 34 7.10 -0.42 23.58
N ALA A 35 6.11 -1.06 24.21
CA ALA A 35 5.16 -1.92 23.51
C ALA A 35 4.28 -1.13 22.51
N ASN A 36 4.06 0.16 22.78
CA ASN A 36 3.23 1.03 21.97
C ASN A 36 4.05 1.74 20.90
N ILE A 37 4.00 1.22 19.71
CA ILE A 37 4.54 1.89 18.52
C ILE A 37 3.55 2.98 18.14
N MET A 38 4.02 4.23 18.12
CA MET A 38 3.21 5.33 17.64
C MET A 38 3.11 5.28 16.12
N VAL A 39 1.97 4.87 15.58
CA VAL A 39 1.69 4.85 14.13
C VAL A 39 1.98 6.22 13.52
N ALA A 40 1.64 7.29 14.22
CA ALA A 40 1.95 8.64 13.80
C ALA A 40 3.43 8.85 13.44
N THR A 41 4.36 8.27 14.20
CA THR A 41 5.80 8.36 13.90
C THR A 41 6.16 7.58 12.62
N LEU A 42 5.55 6.40 12.41
CA LEU A 42 5.78 5.61 11.20
C LEU A 42 5.22 6.34 9.97
N MET A 43 4.02 6.88 10.06
CA MET A 43 3.38 7.62 8.97
C MET A 43 4.09 8.94 8.69
N HIS A 44 4.54 9.66 9.71
CA HIS A 44 5.36 10.85 9.54
C HIS A 44 6.65 10.53 8.75
N ARG A 45 7.32 9.41 9.06
CA ARG A 45 8.49 8.96 8.29
C ARG A 45 8.15 8.67 6.84
N VAL A 46 7.00 8.06 6.58
CA VAL A 46 6.51 7.83 5.20
C VAL A 46 6.30 9.16 4.48
N ASP A 47 5.65 10.13 5.12
CA ASP A 47 5.38 11.45 4.54
C ASP A 47 6.66 12.24 4.24
N GLU A 48 7.65 12.20 5.14
CA GLU A 48 8.97 12.82 4.89
C GLU A 48 9.63 12.26 3.63
N VAL A 49 9.67 10.93 3.51
CA VAL A 49 10.31 10.25 2.36
C VAL A 49 9.54 10.54 1.07
N VAL A 50 8.21 10.48 1.11
CA VAL A 50 7.34 10.78 -0.04
C VAL A 50 7.54 12.23 -0.51
N THR A 51 7.59 13.17 0.42
CA THR A 51 7.82 14.60 0.12
C THR A 51 9.19 14.80 -0.52
N ALA A 52 10.25 14.26 0.10
CA ALA A 52 11.61 14.38 -0.42
C ALA A 52 11.75 13.79 -1.84
N HIS A 53 11.09 12.64 -2.10
CA HIS A 53 11.05 12.06 -3.45
C HIS A 53 10.25 12.92 -4.43
N GLY A 54 9.14 13.49 -4.02
CA GLY A 54 8.35 14.44 -4.82
C GLY A 54 9.18 15.63 -5.26
N ASP A 55 9.87 16.27 -4.32
CA ASP A 55 10.75 17.42 -4.56
C ASP A 55 11.92 17.05 -5.49
N TYR A 56 12.53 15.88 -5.26
CA TYR A 56 13.59 15.38 -6.14
C TYR A 56 13.09 15.23 -7.58
N MET A 57 11.93 14.62 -7.79
CA MET A 57 11.34 14.45 -9.13
C MET A 57 11.01 15.78 -9.79
N MET A 58 10.45 16.73 -9.06
CA MET A 58 10.16 18.06 -9.56
C MET A 58 11.44 18.80 -10.00
N ASN A 59 12.50 18.70 -9.19
CA ASN A 59 13.80 19.27 -9.53
C ASN A 59 14.40 18.63 -10.79
N GLN A 60 14.23 17.29 -10.98
CA GLN A 60 14.69 16.62 -12.19
C GLN A 60 13.91 17.09 -13.44
N LEU A 61 12.59 17.25 -13.35
CA LEU A 61 11.78 17.77 -14.45
C LEU A 61 12.24 19.19 -14.84
N THR A 62 12.43 20.07 -13.86
CA THR A 62 12.90 21.45 -14.08
C THR A 62 14.29 21.50 -14.71
N ARG A 63 15.25 20.73 -14.18
CA ARG A 63 16.63 20.68 -14.71
C ARG A 63 16.71 20.18 -16.15
N ASN A 64 15.79 19.29 -16.54
CA ASN A 64 15.72 18.76 -17.89
C ASN A 64 14.84 19.60 -18.83
N GLY A 65 14.37 20.77 -18.39
CA GLY A 65 13.53 21.65 -19.20
C GLY A 65 12.16 21.07 -19.57
N ILE A 66 11.65 20.12 -18.76
CA ILE A 66 10.37 19.45 -19.01
C ILE A 66 9.25 20.35 -18.51
N THR A 67 8.33 20.70 -19.40
CA THR A 67 7.14 21.47 -19.04
C THR A 67 6.11 20.59 -18.37
N LEU A 68 5.71 20.94 -17.17
CA LEU A 68 4.70 20.21 -16.41
C LEU A 68 3.35 20.92 -16.53
N PHE A 69 2.33 20.16 -16.89
CA PHE A 69 0.95 20.62 -16.95
C PHE A 69 0.11 19.90 -15.91
N HIS A 70 -0.74 20.64 -15.19
CA HIS A 70 -1.68 20.08 -14.21
C HIS A 70 -3.10 20.11 -14.77
N GLY A 71 -3.68 18.93 -14.97
CA GLY A 71 -5.02 18.82 -15.52
C GLY A 71 -5.41 17.38 -15.87
N ARG A 72 -6.58 17.25 -16.45
CA ARG A 72 -7.09 15.98 -16.96
C ARG A 72 -6.89 15.91 -18.47
N ALA A 73 -6.11 14.95 -18.91
CA ALA A 73 -5.80 14.75 -20.32
C ALA A 73 -6.73 13.75 -20.99
N GLN A 74 -7.12 14.00 -22.23
CA GLN A 74 -7.91 13.13 -23.09
C GLN A 74 -7.33 13.12 -24.49
N PHE A 75 -7.22 11.95 -25.11
CA PHE A 75 -6.87 11.82 -26.51
C PHE A 75 -7.98 12.37 -27.41
N ARG A 76 -7.59 13.18 -28.40
CA ARG A 76 -8.45 13.60 -29.51
C ARG A 76 -8.06 12.91 -30.81
N SER A 77 -6.76 12.54 -30.94
CA SER A 77 -6.23 11.69 -32.01
C SER A 77 -4.95 11.01 -31.49
N ASN A 78 -4.27 10.26 -32.35
CA ASN A 78 -3.02 9.58 -31.99
C ASN A 78 -1.86 10.53 -31.59
N SER A 79 -1.93 11.79 -32.01
CA SER A 79 -0.90 12.81 -31.74
C SER A 79 -1.45 14.06 -31.02
N LEU A 80 -2.75 14.10 -30.72
CA LEU A 80 -3.43 15.27 -30.18
C LEU A 80 -4.06 14.94 -28.83
N ILE A 81 -3.68 15.67 -27.80
CA ILE A 81 -4.24 15.60 -26.46
C ILE A 81 -4.96 16.92 -26.15
N GLU A 82 -6.19 16.86 -25.71
CA GLU A 82 -6.88 17.94 -25.03
C GLU A 82 -6.67 17.78 -23.51
N MET A 83 -6.17 18.81 -22.87
CA MET A 83 -6.04 18.88 -21.43
C MET A 83 -7.04 19.90 -20.88
N GLN A 84 -7.76 19.52 -19.83
CA GLN A 84 -8.58 20.42 -19.04
C GLN A 84 -7.88 20.71 -17.71
N THR A 85 -7.54 21.97 -17.48
CA THR A 85 -6.93 22.42 -16.23
C THR A 85 -7.91 22.39 -15.05
N VAL A 86 -7.43 22.58 -13.83
CA VAL A 86 -8.26 22.54 -12.60
C VAL A 86 -9.30 23.66 -12.60
N ASP A 87 -8.98 24.81 -13.19
CA ASP A 87 -9.88 25.98 -13.37
C ASP A 87 -10.80 25.86 -14.60
N GLY A 88 -10.76 24.71 -15.28
CA GLY A 88 -11.69 24.39 -16.39
C GLY A 88 -11.25 24.85 -17.76
N MET A 89 -10.11 25.54 -17.89
CA MET A 89 -9.59 25.92 -19.21
C MET A 89 -9.18 24.69 -20.01
N LYS A 90 -9.38 24.76 -21.33
CA LYS A 90 -8.96 23.73 -22.26
C LYS A 90 -7.73 24.15 -23.03
N GLN A 91 -6.74 23.29 -23.07
CA GLN A 91 -5.53 23.45 -23.83
C GLN A 91 -5.27 22.22 -24.70
N THR A 92 -4.76 22.44 -25.88
CA THR A 92 -4.43 21.38 -26.82
C THR A 92 -2.92 21.24 -26.93
N LEU A 93 -2.44 20.01 -26.84
CA LEU A 93 -1.05 19.62 -26.97
C LEU A 93 -0.87 18.62 -28.09
N THR A 94 0.18 18.77 -28.89
CA THR A 94 0.56 17.82 -29.94
C THR A 94 1.91 17.21 -29.63
N ALA A 95 2.08 15.93 -29.94
CA ALA A 95 3.35 15.23 -29.81
C ALA A 95 3.45 14.09 -30.83
N ASP A 96 4.68 13.84 -31.31
CA ASP A 96 4.97 12.71 -32.20
C ASP A 96 4.92 11.38 -31.45
N THR A 97 5.29 11.38 -30.17
CA THR A 97 5.25 10.20 -29.31
C THR A 97 4.58 10.56 -27.97
N ILE A 98 3.62 9.74 -27.56
CA ILE A 98 2.90 9.92 -26.31
C ILE A 98 3.06 8.69 -25.45
N VAL A 99 3.53 8.88 -24.20
CA VAL A 99 3.66 7.81 -23.21
C VAL A 99 2.49 7.89 -22.22
N ILE A 100 1.73 6.81 -22.11
CA ILE A 100 0.64 6.70 -21.14
C ILE A 100 1.22 6.13 -19.84
N ALA A 101 1.36 6.96 -18.82
CA ALA A 101 1.94 6.60 -17.52
C ALA A 101 1.01 7.05 -16.37
N THR A 102 -0.29 6.78 -16.50
CA THR A 102 -1.34 7.26 -15.59
C THR A 102 -1.40 6.52 -14.26
N GLY A 103 -0.59 5.48 -14.08
CA GLY A 103 -0.58 4.65 -12.88
C GLY A 103 -1.80 3.74 -12.76
N SER A 104 -2.08 3.28 -11.55
CA SER A 104 -3.21 2.41 -11.21
C SER A 104 -3.89 2.90 -9.94
N ARG A 105 -5.11 2.43 -9.74
CA ARG A 105 -5.86 2.63 -8.49
C ARG A 105 -6.36 1.30 -7.96
N PRO A 106 -6.58 1.17 -6.65
CA PRO A 106 -7.23 0.02 -6.09
C PRO A 106 -8.59 -0.21 -6.75
N ARG A 107 -8.93 -1.48 -6.96
CA ARG A 107 -10.27 -1.86 -7.38
C ARG A 107 -11.19 -1.79 -6.15
N ALA A 108 -12.34 -1.16 -6.28
CA ALA A 108 -13.41 -1.19 -5.28
C ALA A 108 -14.44 -2.28 -5.70
N PRO A 109 -14.39 -3.49 -5.12
CA PRO A 109 -15.41 -4.52 -5.36
C PRO A 109 -16.75 -4.04 -4.80
N VAL A 110 -17.84 -4.31 -5.51
CA VAL A 110 -19.18 -3.89 -5.09
C VAL A 110 -19.59 -4.58 -3.78
N GLU A 111 -19.08 -5.78 -3.58
CA GLU A 111 -19.39 -6.64 -2.42
C GLU A 111 -18.64 -6.23 -1.15
N ILE A 112 -17.62 -5.36 -1.25
CA ILE A 112 -16.81 -4.92 -0.12
C ILE A 112 -17.04 -3.42 0.09
N PRO A 113 -17.73 -3.02 1.16
CA PRO A 113 -18.07 -1.62 1.43
C PRO A 113 -16.88 -0.86 2.00
N ILE A 114 -15.93 -0.48 1.14
CA ILE A 114 -14.73 0.28 1.54
C ILE A 114 -15.19 1.64 2.07
N ASP A 115 -14.93 1.89 3.35
CA ASP A 115 -15.26 3.14 4.06
C ASP A 115 -14.04 4.03 4.31
N HIS A 116 -12.83 3.53 4.03
CA HIS A 116 -11.53 4.18 4.26
C HIS A 116 -11.20 4.47 5.73
N GLU A 117 -11.95 3.89 6.67
CA GLU A 117 -11.74 4.02 8.11
C GLU A 117 -11.52 2.65 8.77
N HIS A 118 -12.44 1.71 8.56
CA HIS A 118 -12.40 0.35 9.11
C HIS A 118 -12.16 -0.69 8.03
N ILE A 119 -12.72 -0.45 6.84
CA ILE A 119 -12.57 -1.29 5.65
C ILE A 119 -11.76 -0.51 4.62
N LEU A 120 -10.48 -0.87 4.50
CA LEU A 120 -9.47 -0.11 3.81
C LEU A 120 -9.09 -0.77 2.47
N ASP A 121 -8.63 0.03 1.55
CA ASP A 121 -7.89 -0.42 0.38
C ASP A 121 -6.38 -0.14 0.53
N SER A 122 -5.59 -0.50 -0.48
CA SER A 122 -4.13 -0.30 -0.47
C SER A 122 -3.69 1.17 -0.49
N ASP A 123 -4.58 2.11 -0.81
CA ASP A 123 -4.30 3.54 -0.76
C ASP A 123 -4.63 4.10 0.63
N SER A 124 -5.81 3.77 1.16
CA SER A 124 -6.29 4.29 2.45
C SER A 124 -5.57 3.70 3.66
N ILE A 125 -5.00 2.50 3.56
CA ILE A 125 -4.20 1.91 4.64
C ILE A 125 -2.98 2.76 5.02
N LEU A 126 -2.46 3.56 4.08
CA LEU A 126 -1.36 4.52 4.33
C LEU A 126 -1.79 5.76 5.12
N SER A 127 -3.09 5.95 5.33
CA SER A 127 -3.66 7.03 6.13
C SER A 127 -4.12 6.58 7.51
N MET A 128 -3.78 5.34 7.90
CA MET A 128 -4.15 4.79 9.20
C MET A 128 -3.51 5.58 10.35
N ILE A 129 -4.29 5.89 11.37
CA ILE A 129 -3.85 6.70 12.52
C ILE A 129 -3.56 5.87 13.78
N TYR A 130 -3.90 4.58 13.78
CA TYR A 130 -3.65 3.65 14.88
C TYR A 130 -3.33 2.25 14.33
N LEU A 131 -2.61 1.43 15.10
CA LEU A 131 -2.45 0.00 14.80
C LEU A 131 -3.66 -0.77 15.35
N PRO A 132 -4.37 -1.53 14.50
CA PRO A 132 -5.42 -2.41 14.97
C PRO A 132 -4.81 -3.59 15.74
N ARG A 133 -5.59 -4.23 16.60
CA ARG A 133 -5.17 -5.49 17.25
C ARG A 133 -5.09 -6.64 16.25
N SER A 134 -5.99 -6.65 15.29
CA SER A 134 -6.02 -7.64 14.21
C SER A 134 -6.35 -6.98 12.88
N LEU A 135 -5.88 -7.58 11.81
CA LEU A 135 -6.12 -7.13 10.44
C LEU A 135 -6.44 -8.35 9.57
N THR A 136 -7.58 -8.30 8.88
CA THR A 136 -7.90 -9.29 7.84
C THR A 136 -7.61 -8.69 6.48
N VAL A 137 -6.80 -9.40 5.69
CA VAL A 137 -6.40 -9.00 4.34
C VAL A 137 -7.10 -9.90 3.34
N LEU A 138 -7.83 -9.31 2.40
CA LEU A 138 -8.56 -10.05 1.36
C LEU A 138 -7.73 -10.10 0.08
N GLY A 139 -7.38 -11.32 -0.32
CA GLY A 139 -6.57 -11.65 -1.50
C GLY A 139 -5.13 -12.02 -1.18
N GLY A 140 -4.52 -12.83 -2.05
CA GLY A 140 -3.14 -13.32 -1.94
C GLY A 140 -2.20 -12.75 -3.01
N GLY A 141 -2.44 -11.52 -3.48
CA GLY A 141 -1.58 -10.83 -4.43
C GLY A 141 -0.38 -10.16 -3.76
N ILE A 142 0.56 -9.63 -4.56
CA ILE A 142 1.80 -9.00 -4.08
C ILE A 142 1.52 -7.90 -3.05
N ILE A 143 0.60 -6.99 -3.34
CA ILE A 143 0.27 -5.87 -2.45
C ILE A 143 -0.30 -6.37 -1.13
N ALA A 144 -1.22 -7.34 -1.18
CA ALA A 144 -1.82 -7.94 0.01
C ALA A 144 -0.77 -8.55 0.92
N LEU A 145 0.15 -9.37 0.37
CA LEU A 145 1.21 -10.01 1.13
C LEU A 145 2.23 -9.02 1.67
N GLU A 146 2.53 -7.96 0.92
CA GLU A 146 3.43 -6.91 1.39
C GLU A 146 2.86 -6.22 2.63
N TYR A 147 1.62 -5.73 2.58
CA TYR A 147 1.01 -5.10 3.75
C TYR A 147 0.80 -6.10 4.89
N ALA A 148 0.35 -7.33 4.61
CA ALA A 148 0.20 -8.36 5.63
C ALA A 148 1.50 -8.58 6.42
N SER A 149 2.63 -8.74 5.71
CA SER A 149 3.94 -8.92 6.37
C SER A 149 4.41 -7.68 7.13
N ILE A 150 4.13 -6.47 6.64
CA ILE A 150 4.44 -5.23 7.34
C ILE A 150 3.70 -5.16 8.68
N PHE A 151 2.38 -5.38 8.68
CA PHE A 151 1.58 -5.31 9.89
C PHE A 151 1.88 -6.45 10.86
N ALA A 152 2.19 -7.65 10.38
CA ALA A 152 2.65 -8.76 11.22
C ALA A 152 3.97 -8.40 11.93
N ALA A 153 4.95 -7.84 11.24
CA ALA A 153 6.20 -7.35 11.83
C ALA A 153 5.99 -6.24 12.88
N LEU A 154 4.94 -5.44 12.74
CA LEU A 154 4.54 -4.45 13.75
C LEU A 154 3.84 -5.07 14.97
N GLY A 155 3.49 -6.37 14.93
CA GLY A 155 2.84 -7.11 16.01
C GLY A 155 1.32 -7.16 15.92
N VAL A 156 0.75 -6.83 14.77
CA VAL A 156 -0.68 -6.99 14.50
C VAL A 156 -0.98 -8.46 14.20
N GLN A 157 -2.07 -9.01 14.71
CA GLN A 157 -2.55 -10.34 14.34
C GLN A 157 -3.14 -10.30 12.93
N VAL A 158 -2.39 -10.78 11.94
CA VAL A 158 -2.80 -10.69 10.54
C VAL A 158 -3.34 -12.01 10.04
N THR A 159 -4.50 -11.95 9.39
CA THR A 159 -5.12 -13.08 8.69
C THR A 159 -5.29 -12.73 7.22
N ILE A 160 -4.77 -13.57 6.32
CA ILE A 160 -5.00 -13.45 4.88
C ILE A 160 -6.07 -14.45 4.46
N ILE A 161 -7.06 -14.00 3.73
CA ILE A 161 -8.10 -14.86 3.12
C ILE A 161 -8.01 -14.70 1.61
N ASP A 162 -7.79 -15.81 0.90
CA ASP A 162 -7.71 -15.80 -0.56
C ASP A 162 -8.62 -16.86 -1.18
N ARG A 163 -9.13 -16.58 -2.36
CA ARG A 163 -9.91 -17.55 -3.17
C ARG A 163 -9.02 -18.67 -3.70
N ALA A 164 -7.76 -18.37 -3.93
CA ALA A 164 -6.78 -19.37 -4.37
C ALA A 164 -6.25 -20.19 -3.21
N ASP A 165 -5.94 -21.45 -3.45
CA ASP A 165 -5.39 -22.35 -2.44
C ASP A 165 -4.01 -21.88 -1.93
N ARG A 166 -3.26 -21.17 -2.75
CA ARG A 166 -1.98 -20.55 -2.38
C ARG A 166 -1.88 -19.11 -2.92
N PRO A 167 -1.18 -18.22 -2.22
CA PRO A 167 -0.96 -16.86 -2.74
C PRO A 167 0.00 -16.88 -3.93
N LEU A 168 0.08 -15.77 -4.66
CA LEU A 168 1.06 -15.57 -5.74
C LEU A 168 1.14 -16.76 -6.70
N GLN A 169 0.02 -17.20 -7.27
CA GLN A 169 -0.06 -18.41 -8.10
C GLN A 169 0.93 -18.43 -9.29
N PHE A 170 1.38 -17.27 -9.74
CA PHE A 170 2.34 -17.10 -10.83
C PHE A 170 3.82 -17.19 -10.38
N PHE A 171 4.09 -17.30 -9.08
CA PHE A 171 5.42 -17.56 -8.53
C PHE A 171 5.66 -19.05 -8.34
N ASP A 172 6.95 -19.41 -8.19
CA ASP A 172 7.37 -20.76 -7.83
C ASP A 172 6.71 -21.21 -6.52
N ALA A 173 6.22 -22.46 -6.52
CA ALA A 173 5.44 -22.99 -5.41
C ALA A 173 6.26 -23.19 -4.13
N GLU A 174 7.55 -23.48 -4.25
CA GLU A 174 8.44 -23.68 -3.10
C GLU A 174 8.76 -22.34 -2.42
N LEU A 175 9.06 -21.31 -3.22
CA LEU A 175 9.25 -19.95 -2.69
C LEU A 175 8.02 -19.45 -1.96
N VAL A 176 6.84 -19.68 -2.53
CA VAL A 176 5.56 -19.27 -1.91
C VAL A 176 5.31 -20.02 -0.62
N ARG A 177 5.58 -21.33 -0.56
CA ARG A 177 5.45 -22.10 0.68
C ARG A 177 6.39 -21.59 1.78
N THR A 178 7.65 -21.31 1.43
CA THR A 178 8.61 -20.72 2.37
C THR A 178 8.14 -19.38 2.91
N PHE A 179 7.57 -18.53 2.05
CA PHE A 179 6.98 -17.27 2.49
C PHE A 179 5.81 -17.47 3.45
N VAL A 180 4.85 -18.34 3.12
CA VAL A 180 3.69 -18.60 3.98
C VAL A 180 4.13 -19.16 5.32
N GLN A 181 5.06 -20.12 5.32
CA GLN A 181 5.61 -20.70 6.54
C GLN A 181 6.25 -19.61 7.42
N SER A 182 7.11 -18.76 6.86
CA SER A 182 7.73 -17.66 7.62
C SER A 182 6.70 -16.66 8.14
N PHE A 183 5.67 -16.34 7.36
CA PHE A 183 4.59 -15.47 7.77
C PHE A 183 3.78 -16.06 8.94
N GLU A 184 3.55 -17.38 8.94
CA GLU A 184 2.85 -18.09 10.02
C GLU A 184 3.71 -18.24 11.26
N GLU A 185 5.02 -18.47 11.14
CA GLU A 185 5.99 -18.44 12.23
C GLU A 185 6.04 -17.06 12.93
N ASP A 186 5.85 -15.98 12.18
CA ASP A 186 5.74 -14.62 12.72
C ASP A 186 4.32 -14.29 13.28
N GLY A 187 3.43 -15.30 13.38
CA GLY A 187 2.09 -15.18 13.99
C GLY A 187 0.97 -14.80 13.02
N GLY A 188 1.24 -14.69 11.72
CA GLY A 188 0.23 -14.54 10.68
C GLY A 188 -0.57 -15.82 10.44
N ARG A 189 -1.64 -15.73 9.66
CA ARG A 189 -2.44 -16.88 9.21
C ARG A 189 -2.83 -16.73 7.77
N TYR A 190 -2.73 -17.82 7.00
CA TYR A 190 -3.18 -17.86 5.61
C TYR A 190 -4.33 -18.85 5.42
N TYR A 191 -5.44 -18.40 4.87
CA TYR A 191 -6.59 -19.23 4.50
C TYR A 191 -6.79 -19.16 2.98
N GLY A 192 -6.39 -20.21 2.29
CA GLY A 192 -6.63 -20.41 0.86
C GLY A 192 -7.94 -21.13 0.57
N GLY A 193 -8.42 -21.00 -0.67
CA GLY A 193 -9.69 -21.61 -1.11
C GLY A 193 -10.94 -20.99 -0.48
N GLY A 194 -10.81 -19.87 0.22
CA GLY A 194 -11.90 -19.20 0.92
C GLY A 194 -12.68 -18.23 0.05
N ALA A 195 -14.00 -18.16 0.23
CA ALA A 195 -14.85 -17.15 -0.37
C ALA A 195 -15.45 -16.26 0.72
N VAL A 196 -15.21 -14.96 0.61
CA VAL A 196 -15.86 -13.96 1.48
C VAL A 196 -17.28 -13.75 0.95
N ARG A 197 -18.28 -13.88 1.85
CA ARG A 197 -19.69 -13.69 1.51
C ARG A 197 -20.17 -12.27 1.82
N ASP A 198 -19.72 -11.74 2.95
CA ASP A 198 -20.13 -10.44 3.46
C ASP A 198 -18.98 -9.80 4.21
N VAL A 199 -18.89 -8.49 4.19
CA VAL A 199 -17.95 -7.70 5.00
C VAL A 199 -18.70 -6.48 5.47
N ARG A 200 -18.70 -6.24 6.77
CA ARG A 200 -19.36 -5.08 7.36
C ARG A 200 -18.71 -4.64 8.66
N TRP A 201 -18.77 -3.37 8.94
CA TRP A 201 -18.47 -2.83 10.26
C TRP A 201 -19.64 -3.09 11.21
N ASP A 202 -19.38 -3.60 12.41
CA ASP A 202 -20.43 -3.87 13.42
C ASP A 202 -20.97 -2.60 14.10
N GLY A 203 -20.34 -1.45 13.81
CA GLY A 203 -20.70 -0.16 14.40
C GLY A 203 -20.08 0.12 15.77
N ILE A 204 -19.27 -0.80 16.30
CA ILE A 204 -18.73 -0.70 17.68
C ILE A 204 -17.23 -0.93 17.71
N SER A 205 -16.73 -2.08 17.26
CA SER A 205 -15.36 -2.49 17.56
C SER A 205 -14.66 -3.35 16.52
N GLN A 206 -15.37 -3.92 15.55
CA GLN A 206 -14.78 -4.86 14.62
C GLN A 206 -15.47 -4.91 13.26
N VAL A 207 -14.71 -5.31 12.25
CA VAL A 207 -15.23 -5.73 10.96
C VAL A 207 -15.58 -7.22 11.03
N VAL A 208 -16.76 -7.58 10.53
CA VAL A 208 -17.32 -8.96 10.54
C VAL A 208 -17.53 -9.42 9.11
#